data_3c2b5aba3c86da81fd49333fb65ac35e
#
_entry.id   3c2b5aba3c86da81fd49333fb65ac35e
#
_cell.length_a   1.000
_cell.length_b   1.000
_cell.length_c   1.000
_cell.angle_alpha   90.00
_cell.angle_beta   90.00
_cell.angle_gamma   90.00
#
_symmetry.space_group_name_H-M   'P 1'
#
loop_
_entity.id
_entity.type
_entity.pdbx_description
1 polymer ?
#
loop_
_entity_poly.entity_id
_entity_poly.type
_entity_poly.pdbx_seq_one_letter_code
_entity_poly.pdbx_strand_id
1 'polypeptide(L)'
;MEAANLDQFLSENQENFNSGNVCDLLNQLFQKRKLSKAALAKQSGMSEVYLHQVFSGRRNPSRSRLLCLCFGLNATLEETQELLKQCGLAQLYPKNKRDAIILYGILNGMDLFAVNDKLFAENEETLY
;
A
#
# COMPACT_ATOMS: atom_id res chain seq x y z
N MET A 1 -3.27 32.29 -19.49
CA MET A 1 -2.31 31.95 -18.44
C MET A 1 -0.94 31.72 -19.02
N GLU A 2 0.05 32.35 -18.46
CA GLU A 2 1.40 32.26 -18.96
C GLU A 2 2.11 31.01 -18.42
N ALA A 3 3.20 30.61 -19.12
CA ALA A 3 4.02 29.48 -18.71
C ALA A 3 4.60 29.70 -17.29
N ALA A 4 4.94 30.94 -16.93
CA ALA A 4 5.46 31.25 -15.61
C ALA A 4 4.43 30.94 -14.52
N ASN A 5 3.14 31.16 -14.80
CA ASN A 5 2.09 30.85 -13.84
C ASN A 5 1.91 29.34 -13.69
N LEU A 6 2.09 28.59 -14.76
CA LEU A 6 2.04 27.13 -14.67
C LEU A 6 3.20 26.60 -13.86
N ASP A 7 4.42 27.11 -14.10
CA ASP A 7 5.59 26.69 -13.35
C ASP A 7 5.43 27.00 -11.87
N GLN A 8 4.89 28.17 -11.56
CA GLN A 8 4.61 28.56 -10.18
C GLN A 8 3.57 27.65 -9.55
N PHE A 9 2.49 27.35 -10.30
CA PHE A 9 1.44 26.46 -9.81
C PHE A 9 2.00 25.07 -9.51
N LEU A 10 2.81 24.52 -10.41
CA LEU A 10 3.41 23.22 -10.21
C LEU A 10 4.37 23.22 -9.01
N SER A 11 5.16 24.29 -8.86
CA SER A 11 6.06 24.44 -7.74
C SER A 11 5.31 24.52 -6.41
N GLU A 12 4.25 25.33 -6.36
CA GLU A 12 3.45 25.50 -5.15
C GLU A 12 2.71 24.22 -4.76
N ASN A 13 2.37 23.40 -5.75
CA ASN A 13 1.64 22.15 -5.51
C ASN A 13 2.55 20.92 -5.55
N GLN A 14 3.85 21.12 -5.56
CA GLN A 14 4.79 20.03 -5.62
C GLN A 14 4.60 19.06 -4.45
N GLU A 15 4.33 19.58 -3.28
CA GLU A 15 4.05 18.76 -2.11
C GLU A 15 2.81 17.91 -2.30
N ASN A 16 1.78 18.45 -2.94
CA ASN A 16 0.56 17.70 -3.22
C ASN A 16 0.77 16.57 -4.20
N PHE A 17 1.71 16.74 -5.14
CA PHE A 17 2.06 15.67 -6.08
C PHE A 17 2.96 14.62 -5.44
N ASN A 18 3.83 15.03 -4.52
CA ASN A 18 4.87 14.18 -3.94
C ASN A 18 4.56 13.75 -2.51
N SER A 19 3.84 14.58 -1.73
CA SER A 19 3.45 14.20 -0.38
C SER A 19 2.43 13.10 -0.40
N GLY A 20 1.68 13.00 -1.50
CA GLY A 20 0.88 11.84 -1.77
C GLY A 20 1.71 10.67 -2.22
N ASN A 21 3.00 10.80 -2.17
CA ASN A 21 3.91 9.76 -2.59
C ASN A 21 3.85 8.61 -1.60
N VAL A 22 3.56 7.44 -2.13
CA VAL A 22 3.41 6.23 -1.32
C VAL A 22 4.70 5.91 -0.56
N CYS A 23 5.86 6.24 -1.12
CA CYS A 23 7.12 5.89 -0.46
C CYS A 23 7.33 6.67 0.85
N ASP A 24 6.88 7.92 0.94
CA ASP A 24 6.97 8.68 2.19
C ASP A 24 6.14 8.05 3.30
N LEU A 25 4.90 7.72 2.99
CA LEU A 25 4.00 7.11 3.97
C LEU A 25 4.46 5.69 4.33
N LEU A 26 4.92 4.93 3.34
CA LEU A 26 5.47 3.59 3.59
C LEU A 26 6.70 3.65 4.49
N ASN A 27 7.59 4.62 4.27
CA ASN A 27 8.78 4.79 5.11
C ASN A 27 8.40 5.15 6.54
N GLN A 28 7.40 6.00 6.73
CA GLN A 28 6.90 6.33 8.06
C GLN A 28 6.37 5.11 8.78
N LEU A 29 5.56 4.30 8.09
CA LEU A 29 5.01 3.08 8.66
C LEU A 29 6.11 2.06 8.96
N PHE A 30 7.06 1.94 8.06
CA PHE A 30 8.17 1.01 8.23
C PHE A 30 9.00 1.35 9.46
N GLN A 31 9.34 2.63 9.65
CA GLN A 31 10.09 3.07 10.81
C GLN A 31 9.28 2.87 12.09
N LYS A 32 7.99 3.15 12.03
CA LYS A 32 7.09 3.01 13.18
C LYS A 32 7.00 1.56 13.66
N ARG A 33 7.03 0.61 12.73
CA ARG A 33 6.90 -0.83 13.06
C ARG A 33 8.22 -1.49 13.44
N LYS A 34 9.35 -0.83 13.22
CA LYS A 34 10.68 -1.31 13.61
C LYS A 34 11.01 -2.69 13.04
N LEU A 35 10.60 -2.92 11.80
CA LEU A 35 10.89 -4.18 11.11
C LEU A 35 12.16 -4.03 10.27
N SER A 36 12.88 -5.13 10.05
CA SER A 36 13.93 -5.15 9.04
C SER A 36 13.29 -5.30 7.66
N LYS A 37 14.00 -4.87 6.61
CA LYS A 37 13.51 -5.06 5.24
C LYS A 37 13.36 -6.54 4.89
N ALA A 38 14.27 -7.38 5.40
CA ALA A 38 14.16 -8.83 5.18
C ALA A 38 12.88 -9.39 5.79
N ALA A 39 12.56 -8.99 7.02
CA ALA A 39 11.34 -9.43 7.67
C ALA A 39 10.09 -8.92 6.93
N LEU A 40 10.10 -7.66 6.52
CA LEU A 40 8.99 -7.09 5.78
C LEU A 40 8.78 -7.79 4.45
N ALA A 41 9.86 -8.06 3.71
CA ALA A 41 9.79 -8.77 2.44
C ALA A 41 9.16 -10.14 2.63
N LYS A 42 9.57 -10.87 3.65
CA LYS A 42 9.03 -12.19 3.96
C LYS A 42 7.54 -12.11 4.31
N GLN A 43 7.17 -11.18 5.16
CA GLN A 43 5.77 -11.01 5.59
C GLN A 43 4.86 -10.49 4.48
N SER A 44 5.43 -9.80 3.50
CA SER A 44 4.69 -9.24 2.37
C SER A 44 4.70 -10.14 1.14
N GLY A 45 5.40 -11.27 1.20
CA GLY A 45 5.47 -12.20 0.08
C GLY A 45 6.19 -11.64 -1.15
N MET A 46 7.18 -10.77 -0.96
CA MET A 46 7.90 -10.17 -2.08
C MET A 46 9.41 -10.15 -1.83
N SER A 47 10.20 -9.90 -2.88
CA SER A 47 11.64 -9.85 -2.78
C SER A 47 12.11 -8.55 -2.12
N GLU A 48 13.30 -8.60 -1.52
CA GLU A 48 13.91 -7.39 -0.96
C GLU A 48 14.24 -6.37 -2.06
N VAL A 49 14.60 -6.84 -3.26
CA VAL A 49 14.89 -5.96 -4.39
C VAL A 49 13.65 -5.16 -4.78
N TYR A 50 12.51 -5.84 -4.90
CA TYR A 50 11.25 -5.17 -5.22
C TYR A 50 10.88 -4.17 -4.12
N LEU A 51 11.01 -4.59 -2.87
CA LEU A 51 10.73 -3.75 -1.71
C LEU A 51 11.58 -2.49 -1.74
N HIS A 52 12.88 -2.64 -1.99
CA HIS A 52 13.79 -1.51 -2.08
C HIS A 52 13.39 -0.54 -3.19
N GLN A 53 12.97 -1.06 -4.34
CA GLN A 53 12.51 -0.23 -5.45
C GLN A 53 11.25 0.57 -5.09
N VAL A 54 10.32 -0.04 -4.36
CA VAL A 54 9.11 0.65 -3.90
C VAL A 54 9.45 1.75 -2.89
N PHE A 55 10.29 1.42 -1.92
CA PHE A 55 10.65 2.39 -0.87
C PHE A 55 11.50 3.55 -1.39
N SER A 56 12.23 3.34 -2.49
CA SER A 56 13.02 4.41 -3.10
C SER A 56 12.22 5.23 -4.12
N GLY A 57 10.96 4.86 -4.38
CA GLY A 57 10.13 5.56 -5.33
C GLY A 57 10.36 5.19 -6.78
N ARG A 58 11.20 4.18 -7.04
CA ARG A 58 11.50 3.75 -8.41
C ARG A 58 10.39 2.91 -9.02
N ARG A 59 9.52 2.35 -8.21
CA ARG A 59 8.45 1.47 -8.67
C ARG A 59 7.19 1.75 -7.86
N ASN A 60 6.07 1.87 -8.58
CA ASN A 60 4.77 2.00 -7.97
C ASN A 60 4.15 0.62 -7.85
N PRO A 61 3.77 0.19 -6.64
CA PRO A 61 3.16 -1.13 -6.49
C PRO A 61 1.75 -1.14 -7.08
N SER A 62 1.33 -2.30 -7.58
CA SER A 62 -0.06 -2.53 -7.92
C SER A 62 -0.90 -2.51 -6.64
N ARG A 63 -2.24 -2.44 -6.80
CA ARG A 63 -3.15 -2.47 -5.65
C ARG A 63 -2.93 -3.71 -4.79
N SER A 64 -2.84 -4.87 -5.42
CA SER A 64 -2.62 -6.13 -4.69
C SER A 64 -1.28 -6.13 -3.95
N ARG A 65 -0.23 -5.64 -4.59
CA ARG A 65 1.08 -5.59 -3.94
C ARG A 65 1.13 -4.57 -2.80
N LEU A 66 0.45 -3.44 -2.96
CA LEU A 66 0.34 -2.47 -1.89
C LEU A 66 -0.38 -3.05 -0.69
N LEU A 67 -1.45 -3.81 -0.92
CA LEU A 67 -2.17 -4.50 0.14
C LEU A 67 -1.28 -5.55 0.83
N CYS A 68 -0.44 -6.25 0.06
CA CYS A 68 0.54 -7.15 0.64
C CYS A 68 1.48 -6.42 1.60
N LEU A 69 1.95 -5.24 1.21
CA LEU A 69 2.79 -4.42 2.07
C LEU A 69 2.04 -3.98 3.33
N CYS A 70 0.78 -3.63 3.20
CA CYS A 70 -0.04 -3.23 4.36
C CYS A 70 -0.15 -4.36 5.37
N PHE A 71 -0.35 -5.59 4.91
CA PHE A 71 -0.36 -6.73 5.81
C PHE A 71 1.02 -6.97 6.43
N GLY A 72 2.07 -6.86 5.63
CA GLY A 72 3.44 -7.03 6.13
C GLY A 72 3.81 -5.99 7.18
N LEU A 73 3.33 -4.76 7.01
CA LEU A 73 3.55 -3.67 7.95
C LEU A 73 2.57 -3.68 9.11
N ASN A 74 1.60 -4.57 9.08
CA ASN A 74 0.52 -4.60 10.06
C ASN A 74 -0.18 -3.24 10.16
N ALA A 75 -0.46 -2.64 9.00
CA ALA A 75 -1.08 -1.34 8.91
C ALA A 75 -2.53 -1.42 9.37
N THR A 76 -3.00 -0.34 9.98
CA THR A 76 -4.41 -0.23 10.35
C THR A 76 -5.27 -0.04 9.10
N LEU A 77 -6.59 -0.17 9.26
CA LEU A 77 -7.50 0.09 8.15
C LEU A 77 -7.35 1.50 7.62
N GLU A 78 -7.26 2.47 8.51
CA GLU A 78 -7.09 3.87 8.13
C GLU A 78 -5.80 4.10 7.34
N GLU A 79 -4.72 3.50 7.80
CA GLU A 79 -3.42 3.58 7.11
C GLU A 79 -3.48 2.93 5.74
N THR A 80 -4.15 1.79 5.65
CA THR A 80 -4.32 1.06 4.38
C THR A 80 -5.13 1.88 3.39
N GLN A 81 -6.26 2.43 3.81
CA GLN A 81 -7.11 3.24 2.95
C GLN A 81 -6.38 4.50 2.47
N GLU A 82 -5.60 5.13 3.34
CA GLU A 82 -4.83 6.31 2.98
C GLU A 82 -3.75 5.99 1.95
N LEU A 83 -3.06 4.86 2.11
CA LEU A 83 -2.07 4.43 1.12
C LEU A 83 -2.70 4.19 -0.24
N LEU A 84 -3.83 3.50 -0.28
CA LEU A 84 -4.55 3.26 -1.52
C LEU A 84 -4.94 4.57 -2.18
N LYS A 85 -5.48 5.49 -1.40
CA LYS A 85 -5.91 6.80 -1.89
C LYS A 85 -4.74 7.58 -2.48
N GLN A 86 -3.62 7.62 -1.77
CA GLN A 86 -2.46 8.38 -2.23
C GLN A 86 -1.82 7.77 -3.48
N CYS A 87 -1.97 6.49 -3.70
CA CYS A 87 -1.51 5.83 -4.92
C CYS A 87 -2.48 6.00 -6.09
N GLY A 88 -3.60 6.66 -5.89
CA GLY A 88 -4.64 6.74 -6.91
C GLY A 88 -5.35 5.42 -7.15
N LEU A 89 -5.31 4.53 -6.18
CA LEU A 89 -5.94 3.21 -6.26
C LEU A 89 -7.26 3.22 -5.50
N ALA A 90 -8.17 2.35 -5.93
CA ALA A 90 -9.47 2.24 -5.28
C ALA A 90 -9.30 1.79 -3.83
N GLN A 91 -9.94 2.50 -2.91
CA GLN A 91 -9.99 2.09 -1.52
C GLN A 91 -10.80 0.80 -1.37
N LEU A 92 -10.62 0.12 -0.26
CA LEU A 92 -11.36 -1.11 0.02
C LEU A 92 -12.84 -0.79 0.21
N TYR A 93 -13.70 -1.53 -0.48
CA TYR A 93 -15.14 -1.30 -0.50
C TYR A 93 -15.87 -2.53 0.02
N PRO A 94 -16.59 -2.44 1.14
CA PRO A 94 -17.15 -3.63 1.81
C PRO A 94 -18.20 -4.38 0.99
N LYS A 95 -18.79 -3.75 -0.02
CA LYS A 95 -19.77 -4.43 -0.87
C LYS A 95 -19.14 -5.27 -1.98
N ASN A 96 -17.82 -5.13 -2.18
CA ASN A 96 -17.07 -6.00 -3.07
C ASN A 96 -16.61 -7.21 -2.25
N LYS A 97 -16.89 -8.42 -2.73
CA LYS A 97 -16.61 -9.64 -1.95
C LYS A 97 -15.13 -9.79 -1.63
N ARG A 98 -14.27 -9.57 -2.61
CA ARG A 98 -12.82 -9.66 -2.40
C ARG A 98 -12.35 -8.65 -1.36
N ASP A 99 -12.78 -7.40 -1.52
CA ASP A 99 -12.43 -6.34 -0.58
C ASP A 99 -12.98 -6.62 0.82
N ALA A 100 -14.18 -7.19 0.91
CA ALA A 100 -14.78 -7.53 2.21
C ALA A 100 -13.93 -8.56 2.96
N ILE A 101 -13.38 -9.54 2.24
CA ILE A 101 -12.49 -10.54 2.85
C ILE A 101 -11.20 -9.88 3.33
N ILE A 102 -10.64 -8.98 2.53
CA ILE A 102 -9.43 -8.24 2.90
C ILE A 102 -9.69 -7.36 4.13
N LEU A 103 -10.82 -6.65 4.13
CA LEU A 103 -11.22 -5.82 5.28
C LEU A 103 -11.35 -6.65 6.54
N TYR A 104 -12.00 -7.81 6.44
CA TYR A 104 -12.14 -8.72 7.56
C TYR A 104 -10.77 -9.13 8.11
N GLY A 105 -9.83 -9.43 7.21
CA GLY A 105 -8.48 -9.80 7.60
C GLY A 105 -7.76 -8.69 8.35
N ILE A 106 -7.87 -7.46 7.87
CA ILE A 106 -7.25 -6.30 8.51
C ILE A 106 -7.84 -6.09 9.90
N LEU A 107 -9.17 -6.12 10.00
CA LEU A 107 -9.86 -5.85 11.25
C LEU A 107 -9.64 -6.93 12.31
N ASN A 108 -9.32 -8.14 11.89
CA ASN A 108 -9.13 -9.27 12.79
C ASN A 108 -7.66 -9.66 12.99
N GLY A 109 -6.74 -8.82 12.53
CA GLY A 109 -5.32 -9.06 12.74
C GLY A 109 -4.76 -10.27 12.02
N MET A 110 -5.38 -10.67 10.91
CA MET A 110 -4.90 -11.80 10.12
C MET A 110 -3.65 -11.41 9.33
N ASP A 111 -2.75 -12.35 9.11
CA ASP A 111 -1.61 -12.11 8.25
C ASP A 111 -1.97 -12.31 6.78
N LEU A 112 -1.04 -11.93 5.90
CA LEU A 112 -1.24 -12.02 4.45
C LEU A 112 -1.59 -13.44 3.99
N PHE A 113 -0.90 -14.44 4.55
CA PHE A 113 -1.08 -15.81 4.13
C PHE A 113 -2.47 -16.34 4.50
N ALA A 114 -2.95 -15.99 5.69
CA ALA A 114 -4.30 -16.36 6.12
C ALA A 114 -5.37 -15.70 5.26
N VAL A 115 -5.17 -14.44 4.88
CA VAL A 115 -6.12 -13.73 3.99
C VAL A 115 -6.11 -14.37 2.60
N ASN A 116 -4.94 -14.69 2.06
CA ASN A 116 -4.85 -15.38 0.77
C ASN A 116 -5.56 -16.73 0.78
N ASP A 117 -5.44 -17.47 1.86
CA ASP A 117 -6.14 -18.76 2.00
C ASP A 117 -7.65 -18.56 1.95
N LYS A 118 -8.15 -17.52 2.61
CA LYS A 118 -9.58 -17.24 2.58
C LYS A 118 -10.04 -16.77 1.22
N LEU A 119 -9.25 -15.93 0.55
CA LEU A 119 -9.57 -15.50 -0.82
C LEU A 119 -9.64 -16.70 -1.76
N PHE A 120 -8.66 -17.58 -1.67
CA PHE A 120 -8.62 -18.79 -2.48
C PHE A 120 -9.85 -19.67 -2.20
N ALA A 121 -10.17 -19.88 -0.93
CA ALA A 121 -11.33 -20.71 -0.54
C ALA A 121 -12.64 -20.15 -1.06
N GLU A 122 -12.74 -18.83 -1.22
CA GLU A 122 -13.94 -18.15 -1.71
C GLU A 122 -13.91 -17.89 -3.21
N ASN A 123 -12.97 -18.50 -3.92
CA ASN A 123 -12.78 -18.34 -5.37
C ASN A 123 -12.52 -16.90 -5.79
N GLU A 124 -11.90 -16.12 -4.91
CA GLU A 124 -11.45 -14.77 -5.24
C GLU A 124 -9.98 -14.77 -5.55
N GLU A 125 -9.55 -13.81 -6.36
CA GLU A 125 -8.13 -13.66 -6.70
C GLU A 125 -7.33 -13.34 -5.45
N THR A 126 -6.24 -14.09 -5.23
CA THR A 126 -5.34 -13.85 -4.09
C THR A 126 -4.54 -12.57 -4.31
N LEU A 127 -3.90 -12.08 -3.22
CA LEU A 127 -3.12 -10.86 -3.30
C LEU A 127 -1.77 -11.06 -4.00
N TYR A 128 -1.29 -12.29 -4.00
CA TYR A 128 -0.08 -12.62 -4.76
C TYR A 128 -0.12 -14.08 -5.21
#